data_55ca4f3c5c930e7f6488cc50cb159b51
#
_entry.id   55ca4f3c5c930e7f6488cc50cb159b51
#
_cell.length_a   1.000
_cell.length_b   1.000
_cell.length_c   1.000
_cell.angle_alpha   90.00
_cell.angle_beta   90.00
_cell.angle_gamma   90.00
#
_symmetry.space_group_name_H-M   'P 1'
#
loop_
_entity.id
_entity.type
_entity.pdbx_description
1 polymer ?
#
loop_
_entity_poly.entity_id
_entity_poly.type
_entity_poly.pdbx_seq_one_letter_code
_entity_poly.pdbx_strand_id
1 'polypeptide(L)'
;MADIAKEVFPVNLEDEMRQSYLEYAMSVIVGRALPDVRDGLKPVHRRVLFAMSVLGNDFNKPYKKSARVVGDVIGKYHPHGDTAVYDTIVRMAQPFSMRHMLVDGQGNFGSVDGDSPAAMRYTEVRMSRIAHELLADLDKETVDFSPNYDESEYEPVVLPTRTPNLLINGSSGIAVGMATNIPPHNLSEVVDACLLMLDQPDVDVEGLMECIPGPDFPTAGFINGARGIREAYRTGKGKIYLRCRSEVEEDKKGKQSIIVTELPYQVNKARLLEKIAELVKEKRLEGITGLRDESDKDGMRMVIELRRGEIPDVVLNNLYKQTQMQNVFGINMVALVNGQPRLLDLRSIIDAFILHRREVVTRRTIFDLRKARDRAHLLEGLAVALSNIDEIILLIKQSPSPAVAKAGLLDKAWVPGVVMEMLQRAGAGSSRPEGISIECGLVGET
;
A
#
# COMPACT_ATOMS: atom_id res chain seq x y z
N MET A 1 5.99 29.40 46.82
CA MET A 1 6.59 28.51 45.83
C MET A 1 5.67 27.30 45.76
N ALA A 2 5.02 27.06 44.62
CA ALA A 2 4.17 25.90 44.46
C ALA A 2 5.06 24.67 44.45
N ASP A 3 4.72 23.64 45.24
CA ASP A 3 5.35 22.32 45.18
C ASP A 3 5.29 21.77 43.78
N ILE A 4 6.41 21.68 43.09
CA ILE A 4 6.51 21.27 41.67
C ILE A 4 6.36 19.73 41.51
N ALA A 5 6.56 18.99 42.61
CA ALA A 5 6.35 17.53 42.64
C ALA A 5 5.88 17.06 43.99
N LYS A 6 4.89 16.14 44.05
CA LYS A 6 4.42 15.53 45.31
C LYS A 6 5.31 14.41 45.80
N GLU A 7 6.05 13.76 44.92
CA GLU A 7 6.98 12.67 45.19
C GLU A 7 8.18 12.76 44.28
N VAL A 8 9.38 12.48 44.81
CA VAL A 8 10.63 12.45 44.05
C VAL A 8 11.22 11.06 44.18
N PHE A 9 11.28 10.34 43.05
CA PHE A 9 11.93 9.03 42.98
C PHE A 9 13.33 9.17 42.39
N PRO A 10 14.37 8.59 43.00
CA PRO A 10 15.68 8.52 42.41
C PRO A 10 15.66 7.55 41.25
N VAL A 11 15.96 8.00 40.03
CA VAL A 11 16.10 7.21 38.83
C VAL A 11 17.54 7.14 38.42
N ASN A 12 18.06 5.95 38.12
CA ASN A 12 19.40 5.81 37.58
C ASN A 12 19.42 6.30 36.13
N LEU A 13 20.34 7.19 35.81
CA LEU A 13 20.48 7.78 34.48
C LEU A 13 20.67 6.71 33.38
N GLU A 14 21.43 5.66 33.67
CA GLU A 14 21.67 4.57 32.71
C GLU A 14 20.39 3.78 32.38
N ASP A 15 19.55 3.52 33.39
CA ASP A 15 18.30 2.81 33.23
C ASP A 15 17.28 3.67 32.48
N GLU A 16 17.17 4.94 32.78
CA GLU A 16 16.33 5.90 32.10
C GLU A 16 16.71 6.04 30.61
N MET A 17 18.02 6.23 30.36
CA MET A 17 18.50 6.28 28.96
C MET A 17 18.25 5.00 28.20
N ARG A 18 18.43 3.84 28.82
CA ARG A 18 18.16 2.54 28.19
C ARG A 18 16.69 2.38 27.83
N GLN A 19 15.80 2.72 28.76
CA GLN A 19 14.36 2.63 28.54
C GLN A 19 13.89 3.61 27.45
N SER A 20 14.26 4.89 27.57
CA SER A 20 13.89 5.93 26.61
C SER A 20 14.42 5.63 25.20
N TYR A 21 15.66 5.11 25.09
CA TYR A 21 16.22 4.72 23.80
C TYR A 21 15.51 3.50 23.20
N LEU A 22 15.11 2.52 24.03
CA LEU A 22 14.35 1.37 23.60
C LEU A 22 12.95 1.76 23.08
N GLU A 23 12.25 2.63 23.83
CA GLU A 23 10.93 3.16 23.43
C GLU A 23 11.01 3.95 22.12
N TYR A 24 12.03 4.83 22.00
CA TYR A 24 12.29 5.53 20.73
C TYR A 24 12.59 4.58 19.58
N ALA A 25 13.47 3.59 19.79
CA ALA A 25 13.81 2.61 18.78
C ALA A 25 12.57 1.81 18.33
N MET A 26 11.75 1.36 19.26
CA MET A 26 10.50 0.64 18.95
C MET A 26 9.52 1.53 18.18
N SER A 27 9.35 2.78 18.59
CA SER A 27 8.52 3.76 17.89
C SER A 27 8.96 3.97 16.45
N VAL A 28 10.26 4.09 16.20
CA VAL A 28 10.82 4.27 14.85
C VAL A 28 10.70 2.99 14.02
N ILE A 29 10.94 1.83 14.60
CA ILE A 29 10.88 0.54 13.91
C ILE A 29 9.43 0.21 13.50
N VAL A 30 8.52 0.19 14.46
CA VAL A 30 7.13 -0.26 14.24
C VAL A 30 6.25 0.87 13.72
N GLY A 31 6.39 2.07 14.28
CA GLY A 31 5.51 3.21 14.01
C GLY A 31 5.91 4.10 12.81
N ARG A 32 7.07 3.87 12.17
CA ARG A 32 7.56 4.82 11.14
C ARG A 32 8.24 4.18 9.92
N ALA A 33 9.29 3.37 10.14
CA ALA A 33 10.26 3.08 9.06
C ALA A 33 9.93 1.81 8.28
N LEU A 34 9.37 0.78 8.93
CA LEU A 34 9.14 -0.52 8.32
C LEU A 34 7.69 -0.66 7.83
N PRO A 35 7.48 -1.32 6.66
CA PRO A 35 6.17 -1.67 6.17
C PRO A 35 5.61 -2.89 6.90
N ASP A 36 4.28 -3.00 7.00
CA ASP A 36 3.62 -4.25 7.36
C ASP A 36 3.67 -5.20 6.16
N VAL A 37 3.95 -6.48 6.41
CA VAL A 37 4.10 -7.48 5.34
C VAL A 37 2.79 -7.71 4.57
N ARG A 38 1.64 -7.52 5.24
CA ARG A 38 0.30 -7.80 4.69
C ARG A 38 -0.13 -6.79 3.63
N ASP A 39 0.02 -5.48 3.91
CA ASP A 39 -0.41 -4.40 3.01
C ASP A 39 0.75 -3.63 2.37
N GLY A 40 2.00 -3.89 2.78
CA GLY A 40 3.19 -3.24 2.24
C GLY A 40 3.32 -1.76 2.56
N LEU A 41 2.53 -1.24 3.49
CA LEU A 41 2.46 0.18 3.80
C LEU A 41 3.14 0.50 5.13
N LYS A 42 3.80 1.65 5.17
CA LYS A 42 4.18 2.29 6.43
C LYS A 42 2.95 3.00 7.02
N PRO A 43 2.94 3.27 8.34
CA PRO A 43 1.80 3.94 8.98
C PRO A 43 1.36 5.25 8.30
N VAL A 44 2.31 6.09 7.88
CA VAL A 44 1.98 7.35 7.19
C VAL A 44 1.28 7.13 5.85
N HIS A 45 1.70 6.14 5.04
CA HIS A 45 1.04 5.82 3.76
C HIS A 45 -0.40 5.32 4.00
N ARG A 46 -0.58 4.43 4.97
CA ARG A 46 -1.88 3.87 5.34
C ARG A 46 -2.83 4.98 5.80
N ARG A 47 -2.37 5.88 6.67
CA ARG A 47 -3.13 7.03 7.17
C ARG A 47 -3.54 8.00 6.07
N VAL A 48 -2.65 8.27 5.12
CA VAL A 48 -2.97 9.12 3.94
C VAL A 48 -4.08 8.48 3.10
N LEU A 49 -3.94 7.21 2.73
CA LEU A 49 -4.95 6.53 1.92
C LEU A 49 -6.29 6.39 2.65
N PHE A 50 -6.25 6.10 3.95
CA PHE A 50 -7.45 6.04 4.78
C PHE A 50 -8.15 7.41 4.87
N ALA A 51 -7.41 8.48 5.13
CA ALA A 51 -7.97 9.83 5.14
C ALA A 51 -8.59 10.22 3.79
N MET A 52 -7.93 9.88 2.68
CA MET A 52 -8.50 10.10 1.33
C MET A 52 -9.80 9.33 1.12
N SER A 53 -9.90 8.10 1.64
CA SER A 53 -11.13 7.29 1.60
C SER A 53 -12.26 7.94 2.41
N VAL A 54 -11.99 8.34 3.64
CA VAL A 54 -12.98 9.05 4.51
C VAL A 54 -13.44 10.36 3.88
N LEU A 55 -12.56 11.09 3.22
CA LEU A 55 -12.89 12.29 2.46
C LEU A 55 -13.70 12.01 1.17
N GLY A 56 -13.90 10.76 0.79
CA GLY A 56 -14.51 10.40 -0.49
C GLY A 56 -13.68 10.87 -1.70
N ASN A 57 -12.36 10.90 -1.56
CA ASN A 57 -11.44 11.35 -2.61
C ASN A 57 -10.96 10.16 -3.47
N ASP A 58 -11.90 9.47 -4.08
CA ASP A 58 -11.69 8.24 -4.84
C ASP A 58 -11.28 8.53 -6.30
N PHE A 59 -10.77 7.49 -7.00
CA PHE A 59 -10.27 7.58 -8.38
C PHE A 59 -11.29 8.12 -9.40
N ASN A 60 -12.59 7.91 -9.16
CA ASN A 60 -13.69 8.34 -9.99
C ASN A 60 -14.33 9.66 -9.54
N LYS A 61 -13.73 10.34 -8.56
CA LYS A 61 -14.19 11.62 -8.01
C LYS A 61 -13.29 12.77 -8.46
N PRO A 62 -13.78 14.02 -8.35
CA PRO A 62 -12.94 15.20 -8.63
C PRO A 62 -11.71 15.23 -7.72
N TYR A 63 -10.61 15.80 -8.25
CA TYR A 63 -9.41 16.08 -7.47
C TYR A 63 -9.71 17.02 -6.29
N LYS A 64 -8.95 16.83 -5.21
CA LYS A 64 -8.96 17.73 -4.05
C LYS A 64 -7.58 18.38 -3.89
N LYS A 65 -7.49 19.58 -3.36
CA LYS A 65 -6.21 20.22 -3.02
C LYS A 65 -5.41 19.34 -2.06
N SER A 66 -4.11 19.15 -2.36
CA SER A 66 -3.22 18.37 -1.50
C SER A 66 -3.20 18.90 -0.07
N ALA A 67 -3.26 20.22 0.12
CA ALA A 67 -3.33 20.86 1.43
C ALA A 67 -4.55 20.41 2.26
N ARG A 68 -5.68 20.08 1.60
CA ARG A 68 -6.87 19.57 2.29
C ARG A 68 -6.60 18.18 2.85
N VAL A 69 -6.04 17.28 2.04
CA VAL A 69 -5.71 15.91 2.47
C VAL A 69 -4.67 15.95 3.59
N VAL A 70 -3.60 16.76 3.44
CA VAL A 70 -2.56 16.93 4.46
C VAL A 70 -3.16 17.40 5.78
N GLY A 71 -4.06 18.40 5.74
CA GLY A 71 -4.72 18.92 6.95
C GLY A 71 -5.56 17.87 7.68
N ASP A 72 -6.36 17.08 6.95
CA ASP A 72 -7.15 15.98 7.57
C ASP A 72 -6.25 14.87 8.16
N VAL A 73 -5.15 14.51 7.47
CA VAL A 73 -4.21 13.50 7.96
C VAL A 73 -3.54 13.93 9.27
N ILE A 74 -3.04 15.17 9.33
CA ILE A 74 -2.35 15.69 10.52
C ILE A 74 -3.34 15.86 11.67
N GLY A 75 -4.51 16.43 11.38
CA GLY A 75 -5.49 16.73 12.41
C GLY A 75 -6.12 15.50 13.05
N LYS A 76 -6.21 14.38 12.31
CA LYS A 76 -6.95 13.20 12.78
C LYS A 76 -6.08 11.97 13.06
N TYR A 77 -5.01 11.74 12.28
CA TYR A 77 -4.33 10.44 12.32
C TYR A 77 -2.82 10.51 12.55
N HIS A 78 -2.15 11.58 12.08
CA HIS A 78 -0.68 11.62 12.06
C HIS A 78 -0.13 12.95 12.60
N PRO A 79 0.10 13.07 13.92
CA PRO A 79 0.48 14.32 14.57
C PRO A 79 1.97 14.67 14.34
N HIS A 80 2.36 14.83 13.07
CA HIS A 80 3.72 15.18 12.63
C HIS A 80 3.66 16.35 11.64
N GLY A 81 4.83 16.86 11.24
CA GLY A 81 4.93 18.00 10.33
C GLY A 81 4.23 17.79 8.98
N ASP A 82 3.60 18.83 8.47
CA ASP A 82 2.88 18.87 7.20
C ASP A 82 3.75 18.49 6.00
N THR A 83 5.01 18.91 6.01
CA THR A 83 6.00 18.59 4.98
C THR A 83 6.18 17.08 4.83
N ALA A 84 6.31 16.34 5.94
CA ALA A 84 6.51 14.89 5.91
C ALA A 84 5.30 14.15 5.29
N VAL A 85 4.08 14.60 5.59
CA VAL A 85 2.85 14.05 5.01
C VAL A 85 2.74 14.42 3.54
N TYR A 86 3.03 15.67 3.18
CA TYR A 86 3.01 16.11 1.78
C TYR A 86 4.04 15.38 0.94
N ASP A 87 5.29 15.24 1.40
CA ASP A 87 6.35 14.49 0.71
C ASP A 87 5.97 13.02 0.50
N THR A 88 5.23 12.44 1.44
CA THR A 88 4.68 11.09 1.28
C THR A 88 3.64 11.03 0.15
N ILE A 89 2.72 11.97 0.08
CA ILE A 89 1.73 12.09 -1.00
C ILE A 89 2.43 12.29 -2.33
N VAL A 90 3.41 13.19 -2.38
CA VAL A 90 4.23 13.46 -3.59
C VAL A 90 4.88 12.18 -4.09
N ARG A 91 5.55 11.43 -3.22
CA ARG A 91 6.21 10.17 -3.60
C ARG A 91 5.23 9.13 -4.12
N MET A 92 4.02 9.02 -3.53
CA MET A 92 2.98 8.12 -4.01
C MET A 92 2.38 8.53 -5.36
N ALA A 93 2.57 9.77 -5.80
CA ALA A 93 2.11 10.29 -7.09
C ALA A 93 3.21 10.33 -8.18
N GLN A 94 4.47 10.02 -7.84
CA GLN A 94 5.60 10.09 -8.77
C GLN A 94 5.76 8.78 -9.56
N PRO A 95 5.67 8.80 -10.91
CA PRO A 95 5.79 7.59 -11.74
C PRO A 95 7.22 7.01 -11.77
N PHE A 96 8.23 7.81 -11.42
CA PHE A 96 9.63 7.38 -11.32
C PHE A 96 10.00 6.89 -9.90
N SER A 97 9.12 7.07 -8.91
CA SER A 97 9.31 6.60 -7.53
C SER A 97 8.54 5.33 -7.22
N MET A 98 7.33 5.20 -7.79
CA MET A 98 6.42 4.08 -7.56
C MET A 98 6.21 3.29 -8.86
N ARG A 99 6.30 1.96 -8.80
CA ARG A 99 5.98 1.09 -9.96
C ARG A 99 4.49 1.16 -10.28
N HIS A 100 3.66 1.23 -9.24
CA HIS A 100 2.23 1.48 -9.33
C HIS A 100 1.87 2.63 -8.40
N MET A 101 1.57 3.79 -8.97
CA MET A 101 1.20 4.98 -8.21
C MET A 101 -0.06 4.72 -7.38
N LEU A 102 -0.03 5.10 -6.11
CA LEU A 102 -1.19 5.00 -5.21
C LEU A 102 -2.01 6.30 -5.19
N VAL A 103 -1.41 7.39 -5.59
CA VAL A 103 -2.06 8.71 -5.70
C VAL A 103 -2.00 9.16 -7.16
N ASP A 104 -3.12 9.63 -7.69
CA ASP A 104 -3.24 10.30 -8.96
C ASP A 104 -3.16 11.81 -8.71
N GLY A 105 -2.11 12.44 -9.21
CA GLY A 105 -1.77 13.84 -8.94
C GLY A 105 -1.97 14.73 -10.16
N GLN A 106 -2.47 15.95 -9.93
CA GLN A 106 -2.57 17.00 -10.93
C GLN A 106 -1.73 18.21 -10.49
N GLY A 107 -0.78 18.60 -11.34
CA GLY A 107 0.18 19.67 -11.07
C GLY A 107 1.63 19.17 -11.15
N ASN A 108 2.57 19.94 -10.59
CA ASN A 108 3.97 19.59 -10.55
C ASN A 108 4.31 18.82 -9.26
N PHE A 109 4.60 17.52 -9.42
CA PHE A 109 5.05 16.61 -8.34
C PHE A 109 6.57 16.33 -8.42
N GLY A 110 7.35 17.17 -9.07
CA GLY A 110 8.78 16.98 -9.28
C GLY A 110 9.11 16.20 -10.54
N SER A 111 10.39 16.03 -10.79
CA SER A 111 10.89 15.33 -11.98
C SER A 111 12.06 14.41 -11.63
N VAL A 112 12.46 13.58 -12.60
CA VAL A 112 13.66 12.73 -12.54
C VAL A 112 14.95 13.55 -12.47
N ASP A 113 14.88 14.83 -12.83
CA ASP A 113 15.98 15.80 -12.72
C ASP A 113 16.17 16.32 -11.30
N GLY A 114 15.25 15.97 -10.38
CA GLY A 114 15.30 16.39 -9.00
C GLY A 114 14.64 17.74 -8.73
N ASP A 115 13.79 18.21 -9.65
CA ASP A 115 12.96 19.38 -9.39
C ASP A 115 12.06 19.16 -8.19
N SER A 116 11.93 20.17 -7.37
CA SER A 116 11.04 20.13 -6.22
C SER A 116 9.58 20.17 -6.66
N PRO A 117 8.69 19.45 -5.94
CA PRO A 117 7.26 19.58 -6.19
C PRO A 117 6.77 20.99 -5.88
N ALA A 118 5.70 21.41 -6.53
CA ALA A 118 5.03 22.65 -6.19
C ALA A 118 4.43 22.57 -4.76
N ALA A 119 4.26 23.72 -4.12
CA ALA A 119 3.66 23.77 -2.78
C ALA A 119 2.25 23.13 -2.78
N MET A 120 1.86 22.47 -1.68
CA MET A 120 0.62 21.68 -1.53
C MET A 120 -0.67 22.47 -1.82
N ARG A 121 -0.63 23.81 -1.80
CA ARG A 121 -1.76 24.68 -2.15
C ARG A 121 -2.03 24.73 -3.66
N TYR A 122 -1.04 24.39 -4.49
CA TYR A 122 -1.15 24.40 -5.95
C TYR A 122 -1.46 23.02 -6.54
N THR A 123 -1.01 21.95 -5.90
CA THR A 123 -1.22 20.57 -6.36
C THR A 123 -2.58 20.03 -5.93
N GLU A 124 -3.11 19.11 -6.72
CA GLU A 124 -4.36 18.43 -6.45
C GLU A 124 -4.17 16.92 -6.56
N VAL A 125 -4.92 16.16 -5.77
CA VAL A 125 -4.76 14.71 -5.65
C VAL A 125 -6.11 14.00 -5.55
N ARG A 126 -6.10 12.74 -5.97
CA ARG A 126 -7.14 11.75 -5.68
C ARG A 126 -6.48 10.37 -5.58
N MET A 127 -7.19 9.38 -5.04
CA MET A 127 -6.69 8.01 -5.07
C MET A 127 -6.55 7.50 -6.51
N SER A 128 -5.58 6.65 -6.74
CA SER A 128 -5.52 5.85 -7.97
C SER A 128 -6.46 4.63 -7.84
N ARG A 129 -6.74 3.98 -8.97
CA ARG A 129 -7.59 2.77 -8.97
C ARG A 129 -6.99 1.64 -8.12
N ILE A 130 -5.66 1.47 -8.13
CA ILE A 130 -5.01 0.44 -7.33
C ILE A 130 -5.10 0.74 -5.83
N ALA A 131 -5.03 2.02 -5.42
CA ALA A 131 -5.24 2.41 -4.03
C ALA A 131 -6.66 2.13 -3.55
N HIS A 132 -7.67 2.32 -4.42
CA HIS A 132 -9.05 1.91 -4.13
C HIS A 132 -9.15 0.40 -3.84
N GLU A 133 -8.44 -0.44 -4.61
CA GLU A 133 -8.42 -1.89 -4.37
C GLU A 133 -7.69 -2.29 -3.07
N LEU A 134 -6.77 -1.46 -2.56
CA LEU A 134 -6.16 -1.68 -1.25
C LEU A 134 -7.16 -1.44 -0.10
N LEU A 135 -8.13 -0.56 -0.29
CA LEU A 135 -9.15 -0.16 0.70
C LEU A 135 -10.47 -0.93 0.53
N ALA A 136 -10.58 -1.77 -0.50
CA ALA A 136 -11.82 -2.46 -0.81
C ALA A 136 -12.30 -3.35 0.34
N ASP A 137 -13.60 -3.28 0.65
CA ASP A 137 -14.26 -3.99 1.74
C ASP A 137 -13.83 -3.55 3.17
N LEU A 138 -13.23 -2.36 3.32
CA LEU A 138 -12.83 -1.82 4.63
C LEU A 138 -14.03 -1.57 5.55
N ASP A 139 -15.19 -1.25 4.98
CA ASP A 139 -16.48 -1.02 5.65
C ASP A 139 -17.17 -2.31 6.13
N LYS A 140 -16.58 -3.48 5.85
CA LYS A 140 -17.14 -4.81 6.16
C LYS A 140 -16.44 -5.54 7.31
N GLU A 141 -15.86 -4.80 8.24
CA GLU A 141 -15.17 -5.35 9.42
C GLU A 141 -14.06 -6.37 9.08
N THR A 142 -13.43 -6.19 7.93
CA THR A 142 -12.42 -7.13 7.40
C THR A 142 -11.08 -7.05 8.10
N VAL A 143 -10.78 -5.91 8.74
CA VAL A 143 -9.55 -5.64 9.49
C VAL A 143 -9.87 -4.98 10.82
N ASP A 144 -8.91 -5.02 11.74
CA ASP A 144 -9.05 -4.39 13.03
C ASP A 144 -8.73 -2.88 12.96
N PHE A 145 -9.39 -2.11 13.82
CA PHE A 145 -9.18 -0.70 13.99
C PHE A 145 -8.59 -0.42 15.38
N SER A 146 -7.72 0.55 15.46
CA SER A 146 -7.16 1.06 16.71
C SER A 146 -7.51 2.55 16.87
N PRO A 147 -7.60 3.06 18.10
CA PRO A 147 -7.75 4.48 18.30
C PRO A 147 -6.53 5.24 17.76
N ASN A 148 -6.74 6.48 17.31
CA ASN A 148 -5.68 7.40 16.93
C ASN A 148 -4.93 7.92 18.18
N TYR A 149 -4.01 8.89 17.97
CA TYR A 149 -3.13 9.42 19.01
C TYR A 149 -3.85 10.15 20.17
N ASP A 150 -5.07 10.67 19.97
CA ASP A 150 -5.89 11.38 20.97
C ASP A 150 -7.19 10.64 21.32
N GLU A 151 -7.36 9.43 20.83
CA GLU A 151 -8.55 8.56 21.03
C GLU A 151 -9.86 9.14 20.49
N SER A 152 -9.82 10.21 19.67
CA SER A 152 -11.00 10.86 19.10
C SER A 152 -11.52 10.13 17.85
N GLU A 153 -10.67 9.43 17.12
CA GLU A 153 -10.99 8.75 15.87
C GLU A 153 -10.36 7.34 15.85
N TYR A 154 -10.82 6.50 14.94
CA TYR A 154 -10.26 5.17 14.72
C TYR A 154 -9.55 5.08 13.37
N GLU A 155 -8.45 4.36 13.33
CA GLU A 155 -7.69 4.09 12.10
C GLU A 155 -7.47 2.58 11.92
N PRO A 156 -7.41 2.08 10.67
CA PRO A 156 -7.17 0.67 10.43
C PRO A 156 -5.72 0.30 10.75
N VAL A 157 -5.54 -0.82 11.47
CA VAL A 157 -4.21 -1.36 11.81
C VAL A 157 -3.49 -1.80 10.54
N VAL A 158 -4.23 -2.32 9.56
CA VAL A 158 -3.76 -2.79 8.25
C VAL A 158 -4.88 -2.59 7.23
N LEU A 159 -4.57 -2.42 5.95
CA LEU A 159 -5.60 -2.38 4.91
C LEU A 159 -5.99 -3.79 4.44
N PRO A 160 -7.24 -3.98 3.97
CA PRO A 160 -7.71 -5.28 3.46
C PRO A 160 -6.93 -5.79 2.25
N THR A 161 -6.36 -4.93 1.48
CA THR A 161 -5.55 -5.04 0.27
C THR A 161 -5.86 -6.25 -0.63
N ARG A 162 -6.29 -6.00 -1.86
CA ARG A 162 -6.55 -7.06 -2.86
C ARG A 162 -5.32 -7.39 -3.70
N THR A 163 -4.29 -6.54 -3.63
CA THR A 163 -3.06 -6.69 -4.41
C THR A 163 -1.85 -6.82 -3.48
N PRO A 164 -0.82 -7.60 -3.83
CA PRO A 164 0.38 -7.81 -3.01
C PRO A 164 1.30 -6.57 -3.05
N ASN A 165 0.84 -5.47 -2.45
CA ASN A 165 1.45 -4.15 -2.58
C ASN A 165 2.92 -4.11 -2.12
N LEU A 166 3.32 -4.90 -1.11
CA LEU A 166 4.72 -4.94 -0.67
C LEU A 166 5.67 -5.34 -1.80
N LEU A 167 5.29 -6.33 -2.61
CA LEU A 167 6.12 -6.79 -3.72
C LEU A 167 5.99 -5.89 -4.95
N ILE A 168 4.77 -5.46 -5.32
CA ILE A 168 4.59 -4.69 -6.56
C ILE A 168 5.15 -3.28 -6.50
N ASN A 169 5.18 -2.65 -5.32
CA ASN A 169 5.73 -1.31 -5.14
C ASN A 169 7.06 -1.28 -4.36
N GLY A 170 7.37 -2.36 -3.67
CA GLY A 170 8.52 -2.38 -2.79
C GLY A 170 8.38 -1.47 -1.58
N SER A 171 9.44 -1.34 -0.80
CA SER A 171 9.53 -0.39 0.31
C SER A 171 10.98 -0.11 0.65
N SER A 172 11.33 1.12 0.98
CA SER A 172 12.65 1.47 1.51
C SER A 172 12.52 2.29 2.78
N GLY A 173 13.35 2.02 3.79
CA GLY A 173 13.30 2.74 5.05
C GLY A 173 14.51 2.44 5.93
N ILE A 174 14.87 3.42 6.75
CA ILE A 174 15.98 3.32 7.71
C ILE A 174 15.36 3.46 9.11
N ALA A 175 15.54 2.43 9.94
CA ALA A 175 15.14 2.39 11.33
C ALA A 175 16.37 2.38 12.24
N VAL A 176 16.15 2.31 13.54
CA VAL A 176 17.24 2.17 14.51
C VAL A 176 17.78 0.74 14.46
N GLY A 177 19.06 0.59 14.14
CA GLY A 177 19.76 -0.71 14.07
C GLY A 177 19.40 -1.59 12.87
N MET A 178 18.43 -1.19 12.02
CA MET A 178 18.03 -1.97 10.83
C MET A 178 17.50 -1.08 9.71
N ALA A 179 17.48 -1.62 8.50
CA ALA A 179 16.91 -0.95 7.34
C ALA A 179 16.10 -1.95 6.51
N THR A 180 15.17 -1.46 5.74
CA THR A 180 14.46 -2.24 4.71
C THR A 180 14.73 -1.63 3.34
N ASN A 181 14.87 -2.48 2.33
CA ASN A 181 14.99 -2.06 0.93
C ASN A 181 14.48 -3.19 0.03
N ILE A 182 13.18 -3.23 -0.15
CA ILE A 182 12.47 -4.24 -0.95
C ILE A 182 12.25 -3.65 -2.32
N PRO A 183 12.73 -4.29 -3.40
CA PRO A 183 12.53 -3.80 -4.76
C PRO A 183 11.09 -4.00 -5.23
N PRO A 184 10.59 -3.19 -6.17
CA PRO A 184 9.31 -3.41 -6.82
C PRO A 184 9.39 -4.55 -7.85
N HIS A 185 8.21 -5.15 -8.17
CA HIS A 185 8.08 -6.27 -9.09
C HIS A 185 6.90 -6.07 -10.04
N ASN A 186 6.85 -6.84 -11.11
CA ASN A 186 5.75 -6.84 -12.05
C ASN A 186 4.48 -7.43 -11.41
N LEU A 187 3.35 -6.74 -11.56
CA LEU A 187 2.08 -7.16 -10.95
C LEU A 187 1.61 -8.53 -11.45
N SER A 188 1.69 -8.79 -12.75
CA SER A 188 1.24 -10.06 -13.33
C SER A 188 2.08 -11.22 -12.81
N GLU A 189 3.41 -11.07 -12.82
CA GLU A 189 4.35 -12.07 -12.32
C GLU A 189 4.10 -12.40 -10.83
N VAL A 190 3.85 -11.39 -10.00
CA VAL A 190 3.56 -11.61 -8.57
C VAL A 190 2.20 -12.28 -8.37
N VAL A 191 1.18 -11.93 -9.18
CA VAL A 191 -0.12 -12.60 -9.12
C VAL A 191 0.00 -14.06 -9.57
N ASP A 192 0.74 -14.35 -10.64
CA ASP A 192 0.97 -15.71 -11.12
C ASP A 192 1.69 -16.56 -10.05
N ALA A 193 2.66 -16.00 -9.34
CA ALA A 193 3.32 -16.65 -8.21
C ALA A 193 2.36 -16.90 -7.03
N CYS A 194 1.44 -15.97 -6.74
CA CYS A 194 0.40 -16.18 -5.73
C CYS A 194 -0.55 -17.32 -6.12
N LEU A 195 -0.96 -17.39 -7.40
CA LEU A 195 -1.81 -18.47 -7.92
C LEU A 195 -1.07 -19.81 -7.87
N LEU A 196 0.18 -19.85 -8.29
CA LEU A 196 1.01 -21.07 -8.20
C LEU A 196 1.10 -21.58 -6.75
N MET A 197 1.28 -20.67 -5.77
CA MET A 197 1.37 -21.05 -4.36
C MET A 197 0.03 -21.51 -3.78
N LEU A 198 -1.11 -21.04 -4.32
CA LEU A 198 -2.44 -21.54 -3.96
C LEU A 198 -2.68 -22.96 -4.50
N ASP A 199 -2.24 -23.23 -5.73
CA ASP A 199 -2.38 -24.53 -6.39
C ASP A 199 -1.37 -25.56 -5.83
N GLN A 200 -0.16 -25.11 -5.50
CA GLN A 200 0.95 -25.91 -5.00
C GLN A 200 1.53 -25.30 -3.71
N PRO A 201 0.92 -25.58 -2.53
CA PRO A 201 1.34 -24.98 -1.26
C PRO A 201 2.80 -25.25 -0.86
N ASP A 202 3.40 -26.32 -1.37
CA ASP A 202 4.77 -26.75 -1.06
C ASP A 202 5.81 -26.22 -2.06
N VAL A 203 5.40 -25.34 -3.02
CA VAL A 203 6.33 -24.76 -4.00
C VAL A 203 7.49 -24.04 -3.28
N ASP A 204 8.71 -24.29 -3.73
CA ASP A 204 9.91 -23.66 -3.18
C ASP A 204 10.18 -22.28 -3.84
N VAL A 205 11.25 -21.61 -3.38
CA VAL A 205 11.63 -20.29 -3.92
C VAL A 205 12.02 -20.39 -5.40
N GLU A 206 12.60 -21.49 -5.82
CA GLU A 206 13.00 -21.74 -7.21
C GLU A 206 11.79 -21.81 -8.13
N GLY A 207 10.75 -22.53 -7.74
CA GLY A 207 9.48 -22.58 -8.49
C GLY A 207 8.80 -21.21 -8.56
N LEU A 208 8.83 -20.42 -7.48
CA LEU A 208 8.32 -19.05 -7.51
C LEU A 208 9.13 -18.12 -8.44
N MET A 209 10.43 -18.37 -8.59
CA MET A 209 11.30 -17.62 -9.50
C MET A 209 11.04 -17.90 -10.98
N GLU A 210 10.33 -18.98 -11.33
CA GLU A 210 9.84 -19.19 -12.70
C GLU A 210 8.76 -18.18 -13.07
N CYS A 211 7.95 -17.75 -12.09
CA CYS A 211 6.96 -16.68 -12.26
C CYS A 211 7.58 -15.30 -12.08
N ILE A 212 8.45 -15.11 -11.07
CA ILE A 212 9.07 -13.80 -10.73
C ILE A 212 10.58 -13.91 -11.00
N PRO A 213 11.06 -13.66 -12.22
CA PRO A 213 12.46 -13.78 -12.57
C PRO A 213 13.35 -12.72 -11.90
N GLY A 214 12.78 -11.58 -11.52
CA GLY A 214 13.50 -10.49 -10.90
C GLY A 214 12.66 -9.25 -10.60
N PRO A 215 13.27 -8.24 -9.96
CA PRO A 215 12.65 -6.93 -9.74
C PRO A 215 12.31 -6.21 -11.05
N ASP A 216 11.26 -5.39 -11.01
CA ASP A 216 10.78 -4.54 -12.12
C ASP A 216 10.71 -3.08 -11.65
N PHE A 217 11.71 -2.28 -12.01
CA PHE A 217 11.83 -0.90 -11.56
C PHE A 217 11.05 0.09 -12.43
N PRO A 218 10.46 1.15 -11.84
CA PRO A 218 9.66 2.14 -12.59
C PRO A 218 10.48 2.95 -13.61
N THR A 219 11.80 3.04 -13.42
CA THR A 219 12.71 3.73 -14.35
C THR A 219 13.37 2.79 -15.35
N ALA A 220 12.92 1.53 -15.41
CA ALA A 220 13.43 0.46 -16.25
C ALA A 220 14.96 0.22 -16.07
N GLY A 221 15.75 0.20 -17.14
CA GLY A 221 17.17 -0.17 -17.08
C GLY A 221 17.42 -1.68 -17.06
N PHE A 222 18.68 -2.07 -16.86
CA PHE A 222 19.08 -3.46 -16.84
C PHE A 222 19.56 -3.92 -15.46
N ILE A 223 19.18 -5.13 -15.05
CA ILE A 223 19.82 -5.82 -13.94
C ILE A 223 20.96 -6.68 -14.49
N ASN A 224 22.19 -6.40 -14.06
CA ASN A 224 23.37 -7.09 -14.52
C ASN A 224 23.69 -8.28 -13.63
N GLY A 225 23.31 -9.49 -14.06
CA GLY A 225 23.53 -10.75 -13.39
C GLY A 225 22.41 -11.19 -12.45
N ALA A 226 22.06 -12.48 -12.49
CA ALA A 226 20.96 -13.07 -11.73
C ALA A 226 21.33 -13.57 -10.33
N ARG A 227 22.63 -13.67 -10.00
CA ARG A 227 23.10 -14.26 -8.72
C ARG A 227 22.54 -13.52 -7.51
N GLY A 228 22.60 -12.18 -7.55
CA GLY A 228 22.12 -11.35 -6.44
C GLY A 228 20.60 -11.42 -6.23
N ILE A 229 19.83 -11.66 -7.30
CA ILE A 229 18.38 -11.88 -7.24
C ILE A 229 18.09 -13.19 -6.51
N ARG A 230 18.71 -14.31 -6.94
CA ARG A 230 18.52 -15.62 -6.31
C ARG A 230 18.89 -15.60 -4.83
N GLU A 231 20.03 -14.98 -4.50
CA GLU A 231 20.46 -14.83 -3.10
C GLU A 231 19.42 -14.04 -2.28
N ALA A 232 18.94 -12.91 -2.82
CA ALA A 232 17.94 -12.09 -2.15
C ALA A 232 16.62 -12.83 -1.92
N TYR A 233 16.12 -13.55 -2.92
CA TYR A 233 14.84 -14.26 -2.83
C TYR A 233 14.88 -15.45 -1.88
N ARG A 234 16.06 -16.11 -1.73
CA ARG A 234 16.25 -17.21 -0.79
C ARG A 234 16.50 -16.76 0.65
N THR A 235 17.23 -15.67 0.83
CA THR A 235 17.75 -15.27 2.15
C THR A 235 17.20 -13.97 2.68
N GLY A 236 16.42 -13.23 1.87
CA GLY A 236 15.98 -11.89 2.17
C GLY A 236 17.04 -10.80 1.97
N LYS A 237 18.30 -11.17 1.62
CA LYS A 237 19.39 -10.22 1.40
C LYS A 237 20.16 -10.52 0.13
N GLY A 238 20.49 -9.48 -0.65
CA GLY A 238 21.27 -9.62 -1.86
C GLY A 238 21.73 -8.30 -2.42
N LYS A 239 22.62 -8.33 -3.42
CA LYS A 239 23.10 -7.16 -4.13
C LYS A 239 22.90 -7.36 -5.62
N ILE A 240 22.20 -6.41 -6.25
CA ILE A 240 22.02 -6.38 -7.69
C ILE A 240 22.66 -5.11 -8.27
N TYR A 241 23.11 -5.20 -9.51
CA TYR A 241 23.72 -4.10 -10.24
C TYR A 241 22.72 -3.60 -11.27
N LEU A 242 22.27 -2.36 -11.12
CA LEU A 242 21.39 -1.70 -12.07
C LEU A 242 22.24 -0.89 -13.05
N ARG A 243 21.98 -1.02 -14.34
CA ARG A 243 22.61 -0.25 -15.42
C ARG A 243 21.59 0.50 -16.23
N CYS A 244 22.00 1.65 -16.72
CA CYS A 244 21.22 2.40 -17.71
C CYS A 244 21.04 1.59 -19.01
N ARG A 245 19.97 1.88 -19.76
CA ARG A 245 19.86 1.46 -21.15
C ARG A 245 20.56 2.48 -22.02
N SER A 246 21.47 2.02 -22.85
CA SER A 246 22.21 2.91 -23.77
C SER A 246 22.36 2.26 -25.14
N GLU A 247 22.34 3.11 -26.16
CA GLU A 247 22.55 2.73 -27.55
C GLU A 247 23.62 3.65 -28.16
N VAL A 248 24.31 3.20 -29.21
CA VAL A 248 25.30 3.98 -29.90
C VAL A 248 24.69 4.45 -31.22
N GLU A 249 24.63 5.76 -31.40
CA GLU A 249 24.23 6.39 -32.67
C GLU A 249 25.45 6.97 -33.40
N GLU A 250 25.47 6.85 -34.71
CA GLU A 250 26.49 7.45 -35.57
C GLU A 250 25.86 8.50 -36.48
N ASP A 251 26.42 9.66 -36.49
CA ASP A 251 25.98 10.74 -37.39
C ASP A 251 26.46 10.53 -38.82
N LYS A 252 25.93 11.31 -39.77
CA LYS A 252 26.31 11.27 -41.18
C LYS A 252 27.80 11.55 -41.45
N LYS A 253 28.54 12.03 -40.46
CA LYS A 253 29.96 12.39 -40.52
C LYS A 253 30.85 11.37 -39.82
N GLY A 254 30.28 10.24 -39.37
CA GLY A 254 31.00 9.17 -38.66
C GLY A 254 31.37 9.53 -37.20
N LYS A 255 30.71 10.51 -36.59
CA LYS A 255 30.84 10.83 -35.18
C LYS A 255 29.85 9.98 -34.37
N GLN A 256 30.35 9.28 -33.40
CA GLN A 256 29.55 8.41 -32.54
C GLN A 256 29.14 9.11 -31.25
N SER A 257 27.94 8.79 -30.78
CA SER A 257 27.40 9.30 -29.54
C SER A 257 26.72 8.13 -28.76
N ILE A 258 26.88 8.11 -27.45
CA ILE A 258 26.15 7.19 -26.57
C ILE A 258 24.86 7.90 -26.16
N ILE A 259 23.73 7.29 -26.48
CA ILE A 259 22.40 7.76 -26.13
C ILE A 259 21.89 6.94 -24.95
N VAL A 260 21.51 7.59 -23.87
CA VAL A 260 20.96 6.94 -22.69
C VAL A 260 19.46 7.26 -22.63
N THR A 261 18.64 6.20 -22.62
CA THR A 261 17.17 6.30 -22.64
C THR A 261 16.52 5.89 -21.33
N GLU A 262 17.23 5.13 -20.48
CA GLU A 262 16.74 4.69 -19.18
C GLU A 262 17.85 4.79 -18.14
N LEU A 263 17.49 5.15 -16.90
CA LEU A 263 18.45 5.29 -15.79
C LEU A 263 18.18 4.27 -14.68
N PRO A 264 19.22 3.89 -13.92
CA PRO A 264 19.04 3.09 -12.73
C PRO A 264 18.08 3.76 -11.74
N TYR A 265 17.31 2.95 -11.03
CA TYR A 265 16.33 3.43 -10.06
C TYR A 265 16.95 4.34 -8.99
N GLN A 266 16.26 5.44 -8.66
CA GLN A 266 16.68 6.46 -7.71
C GLN A 266 17.93 7.28 -8.12
N VAL A 267 18.31 7.25 -9.38
CA VAL A 267 19.38 8.12 -9.92
C VAL A 267 18.76 9.41 -10.45
N ASN A 268 19.34 10.55 -10.03
CA ASN A 268 18.98 11.87 -10.50
C ASN A 268 19.74 12.16 -11.80
N LYS A 269 19.01 12.47 -12.90
CA LYS A 269 19.57 12.68 -14.23
C LYS A 269 20.49 13.91 -14.29
N ALA A 270 20.07 15.05 -13.75
CA ALA A 270 20.85 16.29 -13.78
C ALA A 270 22.18 16.13 -13.03
N ARG A 271 22.15 15.57 -11.80
CA ARG A 271 23.38 15.29 -11.02
C ARG A 271 24.29 14.28 -11.71
N LEU A 272 23.74 13.31 -12.44
CA LEU A 272 24.53 12.37 -13.21
C LEU A 272 25.28 13.09 -14.35
N LEU A 273 24.61 13.96 -15.09
CA LEU A 273 25.22 14.78 -16.15
C LEU A 273 26.32 15.69 -15.60
N GLU A 274 26.04 16.38 -14.48
CA GLU A 274 27.03 17.21 -13.78
C GLU A 274 28.27 16.39 -13.38
N LYS A 275 28.05 15.20 -12.82
CA LYS A 275 29.17 14.32 -12.41
C LYS A 275 29.99 13.82 -13.58
N ILE A 276 29.36 13.49 -14.72
CA ILE A 276 30.08 13.13 -15.95
C ILE A 276 30.91 14.32 -16.43
N ALA A 277 30.34 15.52 -16.48
CA ALA A 277 31.04 16.73 -16.89
C ALA A 277 32.25 17.06 -15.98
N GLU A 278 32.09 16.90 -14.66
CA GLU A 278 33.18 17.05 -13.69
C GLU A 278 34.34 16.09 -13.97
N LEU A 279 34.04 14.79 -14.16
CA LEU A 279 35.05 13.76 -14.43
C LEU A 279 35.76 13.96 -15.78
N VAL A 280 35.07 14.49 -16.77
CA VAL A 280 35.66 14.88 -18.06
C VAL A 280 36.61 16.08 -17.86
N LYS A 281 36.22 17.11 -17.12
CA LYS A 281 37.04 18.26 -16.77
C LYS A 281 38.30 17.88 -15.98
N GLU A 282 38.16 16.94 -15.07
CA GLU A 282 39.27 16.37 -14.28
C GLU A 282 40.17 15.42 -15.09
N LYS A 283 39.86 15.14 -16.34
CA LYS A 283 40.57 14.17 -17.23
C LYS A 283 40.55 12.72 -16.69
N ARG A 284 39.57 12.40 -15.88
CA ARG A 284 39.34 11.00 -15.37
C ARG A 284 38.50 10.19 -16.35
N LEU A 285 37.66 10.86 -17.14
CA LEU A 285 36.95 10.28 -18.27
C LEU A 285 37.46 10.98 -19.55
N GLU A 286 38.10 10.19 -20.42
CA GLU A 286 38.58 10.65 -21.70
C GLU A 286 37.63 10.18 -22.82
N GLY A 287 37.78 10.79 -24.00
CA GLY A 287 37.00 10.41 -25.18
C GLY A 287 35.64 11.09 -25.33
N ILE A 288 35.20 11.88 -24.36
CA ILE A 288 33.92 12.62 -24.41
C ILE A 288 34.20 14.06 -24.86
N THR A 289 33.41 14.56 -25.84
CA THR A 289 33.52 15.91 -26.38
C THR A 289 32.35 16.81 -26.02
N GLY A 290 31.20 16.25 -25.71
CA GLY A 290 30.01 17.03 -25.36
C GLY A 290 29.00 16.18 -24.59
N LEU A 291 28.18 16.87 -23.80
CA LEU A 291 27.07 16.32 -23.05
C LEU A 291 25.84 17.17 -23.32
N ARG A 292 24.73 16.56 -23.67
CA ARG A 292 23.44 17.23 -23.86
C ARG A 292 22.30 16.42 -23.24
N ASP A 293 21.33 17.14 -22.76
CA ASP A 293 20.02 16.58 -22.39
C ASP A 293 19.03 16.96 -23.51
N GLU A 294 18.54 15.95 -24.20
CA GLU A 294 17.54 16.08 -25.26
C GLU A 294 16.22 15.43 -24.86
N SER A 295 16.03 15.22 -23.55
CA SER A 295 14.79 14.63 -23.00
C SER A 295 13.61 15.56 -23.25
N ASP A 296 12.49 14.98 -23.69
CA ASP A 296 11.24 15.69 -23.93
C ASP A 296 10.03 14.91 -23.39
N LYS A 297 8.82 15.31 -23.82
CA LYS A 297 7.56 14.64 -23.44
C LYS A 297 7.46 13.18 -23.91
N ASP A 298 8.23 12.79 -24.94
CA ASP A 298 8.18 11.46 -25.54
C ASP A 298 9.18 10.50 -24.86
N GLY A 299 10.11 11.01 -24.03
CA GLY A 299 11.00 10.19 -23.23
C GLY A 299 12.32 10.84 -22.84
N MET A 300 13.09 10.08 -22.08
CA MET A 300 14.43 10.45 -21.67
C MET A 300 15.42 10.23 -22.82
N ARG A 301 16.25 11.25 -23.08
CA ARG A 301 17.32 11.17 -24.09
C ARG A 301 18.53 11.98 -23.62
N MET A 302 19.48 11.33 -23.00
CA MET A 302 20.74 11.91 -22.58
C MET A 302 21.81 11.53 -23.61
N VAL A 303 22.47 12.55 -24.22
CA VAL A 303 23.43 12.37 -25.32
C VAL A 303 24.85 12.63 -24.83
N ILE A 304 25.73 11.64 -24.97
CA ILE A 304 27.15 11.71 -24.66
C ILE A 304 27.94 11.61 -25.96
N GLU A 305 28.45 12.73 -26.44
CA GLU A 305 29.19 12.80 -27.71
C GLU A 305 30.64 12.33 -27.56
N LEU A 306 31.07 11.41 -28.41
CA LEU A 306 32.41 10.86 -28.36
C LEU A 306 33.38 11.59 -29.27
N ARG A 307 34.66 11.52 -28.94
CA ARG A 307 35.75 11.98 -29.83
C ARG A 307 35.85 10.99 -31.01
N ARG A 308 36.19 11.49 -32.17
CA ARG A 308 36.41 10.63 -33.33
C ARG A 308 37.49 9.57 -33.07
N GLY A 309 37.19 8.33 -33.40
CA GLY A 309 38.09 7.21 -33.22
C GLY A 309 38.08 6.57 -31.82
N GLU A 310 37.28 7.07 -30.91
CA GLU A 310 37.05 6.39 -29.61
C GLU A 310 36.14 5.18 -29.79
N ILE A 311 36.37 4.16 -28.97
CA ILE A 311 35.54 2.95 -28.94
C ILE A 311 34.44 3.14 -27.91
N PRO A 312 33.15 3.18 -28.33
CA PRO A 312 32.02 3.49 -27.43
C PRO A 312 31.95 2.53 -26.21
N ASP A 313 32.19 1.24 -26.39
CA ASP A 313 32.14 0.25 -25.32
C ASP A 313 33.19 0.50 -24.23
N VAL A 314 34.38 1.01 -24.59
CA VAL A 314 35.44 1.35 -23.62
C VAL A 314 35.01 2.55 -22.79
N VAL A 315 34.48 3.59 -23.45
CA VAL A 315 33.98 4.78 -22.77
C VAL A 315 32.79 4.44 -21.86
N LEU A 316 31.85 3.61 -22.35
CA LEU A 316 30.69 3.15 -21.59
C LEU A 316 31.10 2.35 -20.35
N ASN A 317 32.08 1.45 -20.47
CA ASN A 317 32.62 0.69 -19.33
C ASN A 317 33.29 1.60 -18.28
N ASN A 318 33.95 2.68 -18.70
CA ASN A 318 34.51 3.67 -17.78
C ASN A 318 33.41 4.50 -17.09
N LEU A 319 32.34 4.85 -17.81
CA LEU A 319 31.17 5.49 -17.26
C LEU A 319 30.49 4.62 -16.19
N TYR A 320 30.31 3.31 -16.44
CA TYR A 320 29.77 2.37 -15.46
C TYR A 320 30.63 2.26 -14.20
N LYS A 321 31.95 2.36 -14.31
CA LYS A 321 32.87 2.24 -13.17
C LYS A 321 32.92 3.51 -12.31
N GLN A 322 32.73 4.70 -12.92
CA GLN A 322 32.99 5.97 -12.26
C GLN A 322 31.74 6.81 -11.98
N THR A 323 30.59 6.39 -12.51
CA THR A 323 29.35 7.17 -12.39
C THR A 323 28.15 6.31 -11.99
N GLN A 324 27.03 6.94 -11.69
CA GLN A 324 25.76 6.27 -11.38
C GLN A 324 25.03 5.70 -12.63
N MET A 325 25.66 5.68 -13.81
CA MET A 325 25.16 4.91 -14.94
C MET A 325 25.12 3.39 -14.61
N GLN A 326 25.92 2.95 -13.65
CA GLN A 326 25.74 1.69 -12.92
C GLN A 326 25.62 2.00 -11.43
N ASN A 327 24.58 1.50 -10.80
CA ASN A 327 24.36 1.63 -9.36
C ASN A 327 24.14 0.26 -8.70
N VAL A 328 24.47 0.15 -7.44
CA VAL A 328 24.24 -1.07 -6.64
C VAL A 328 22.95 -0.89 -5.84
N PHE A 329 22.00 -1.77 -6.05
CA PHE A 329 20.80 -1.86 -5.21
C PHE A 329 20.97 -3.00 -4.22
N GLY A 330 21.11 -2.64 -2.94
CA GLY A 330 21.20 -3.61 -1.85
C GLY A 330 19.82 -4.04 -1.41
N ILE A 331 19.41 -5.25 -1.75
CA ILE A 331 18.13 -5.82 -1.33
C ILE A 331 18.22 -6.22 0.13
N ASN A 332 17.23 -5.83 0.93
CA ASN A 332 17.05 -6.22 2.32
C ASN A 332 15.55 -6.29 2.63
N MET A 333 14.99 -7.50 2.60
CA MET A 333 13.54 -7.72 2.68
C MET A 333 13.10 -7.83 4.14
N VAL A 334 13.20 -6.72 4.87
CA VAL A 334 12.72 -6.60 6.26
C VAL A 334 11.35 -5.97 6.28
N ALA A 335 10.37 -6.63 6.92
CA ALA A 335 9.02 -6.11 7.13
C ALA A 335 8.50 -6.51 8.50
N LEU A 336 7.39 -5.88 8.91
CA LEU A 336 6.71 -6.22 10.16
C LEU A 336 5.78 -7.43 9.94
N VAL A 337 5.99 -8.47 10.72
CA VAL A 337 5.10 -9.63 10.83
C VAL A 337 4.55 -9.65 12.24
N ASN A 338 3.25 -9.43 12.39
CA ASN A 338 2.59 -9.31 13.70
C ASN A 338 3.28 -8.30 14.62
N GLY A 339 3.65 -7.12 14.08
CA GLY A 339 4.30 -6.05 14.81
C GLY A 339 5.79 -6.27 15.12
N GLN A 340 6.38 -7.37 14.67
CA GLN A 340 7.81 -7.68 14.87
C GLN A 340 8.59 -7.57 13.56
N PRO A 341 9.75 -6.89 13.53
CA PRO A 341 10.59 -6.84 12.36
C PRO A 341 11.21 -8.21 12.07
N ARG A 342 11.03 -8.70 10.84
CA ARG A 342 11.60 -9.97 10.38
C ARG A 342 12.25 -9.80 9.01
N LEU A 343 13.36 -10.49 8.82
CA LEU A 343 13.96 -10.70 7.51
C LEU A 343 13.20 -11.84 6.82
N LEU A 344 12.66 -11.59 5.65
CA LEU A 344 11.78 -12.50 4.93
C LEU A 344 12.41 -12.90 3.59
N ASP A 345 12.20 -14.13 3.17
CA ASP A 345 12.41 -14.61 1.81
C ASP A 345 11.18 -14.32 0.93
N LEU A 346 11.29 -14.57 -0.37
CA LEU A 346 10.20 -14.31 -1.31
C LEU A 346 8.94 -15.12 -0.97
N ARG A 347 9.10 -16.38 -0.63
CA ARG A 347 7.99 -17.28 -0.29
C ARG A 347 7.23 -16.79 0.95
N SER A 348 7.95 -16.43 2.00
CA SER A 348 7.36 -15.94 3.26
C SER A 348 6.55 -14.66 3.07
N ILE A 349 6.96 -13.77 2.16
CA ILE A 349 6.21 -12.55 1.83
C ILE A 349 4.90 -12.89 1.13
N ILE A 350 4.94 -13.78 0.13
CA ILE A 350 3.73 -14.20 -0.60
C ILE A 350 2.78 -14.96 0.32
N ASP A 351 3.31 -15.85 1.17
CA ASP A 351 2.51 -16.61 2.15
C ASP A 351 1.77 -15.68 3.13
N ALA A 352 2.48 -14.68 3.67
CA ALA A 352 1.88 -13.69 4.57
C ALA A 352 0.74 -12.90 3.88
N PHE A 353 0.91 -12.55 2.61
CA PHE A 353 -0.14 -11.90 1.83
C PHE A 353 -1.35 -12.83 1.61
N ILE A 354 -1.13 -14.08 1.19
CA ILE A 354 -2.21 -15.06 0.96
C ILE A 354 -2.97 -15.34 2.26
N LEU A 355 -2.27 -15.50 3.38
CA LEU A 355 -2.89 -15.70 4.69
C LEU A 355 -3.78 -14.51 5.06
N HIS A 356 -3.28 -13.28 4.91
CA HIS A 356 -4.06 -12.07 5.14
C HIS A 356 -5.29 -12.00 4.22
N ARG A 357 -5.15 -12.31 2.93
CA ARG A 357 -6.29 -12.35 2.01
C ARG A 357 -7.34 -13.37 2.40
N ARG A 358 -6.93 -14.54 2.85
CA ARG A 358 -7.84 -15.58 3.34
C ARG A 358 -8.64 -15.09 4.55
N GLU A 359 -7.98 -14.42 5.49
CA GLU A 359 -8.65 -13.81 6.66
C GLU A 359 -9.66 -12.74 6.23
N VAL A 360 -9.24 -11.80 5.37
CA VAL A 360 -10.11 -10.71 4.87
C VAL A 360 -11.36 -11.27 4.16
N VAL A 361 -11.20 -12.27 3.30
CA VAL A 361 -12.34 -12.91 2.60
C VAL A 361 -13.28 -13.61 3.58
N THR A 362 -12.74 -14.29 4.58
CA THR A 362 -13.54 -14.96 5.62
C THR A 362 -14.35 -13.95 6.42
N ARG A 363 -13.70 -12.89 6.94
CA ARG A 363 -14.37 -11.83 7.72
C ARG A 363 -15.43 -11.10 6.90
N ARG A 364 -15.12 -10.76 5.63
CA ARG A 364 -16.10 -10.18 4.70
C ARG A 364 -17.32 -11.08 4.51
N THR A 365 -17.11 -12.38 4.30
CA THR A 365 -18.21 -13.33 4.09
C THR A 365 -19.09 -13.47 5.32
N ILE A 366 -18.49 -13.47 6.52
CA ILE A 366 -19.24 -13.47 7.79
C ILE A 366 -20.08 -12.20 7.93
N PHE A 367 -19.49 -11.03 7.63
CA PHE A 367 -20.22 -9.75 7.64
C PHE A 367 -21.40 -9.75 6.66
N ASP A 368 -21.15 -10.13 5.42
CA ASP A 368 -22.19 -10.18 4.37
C ASP A 368 -23.30 -11.19 4.73
N LEU A 369 -22.94 -12.35 5.32
CA LEU A 369 -23.89 -13.34 5.80
C LEU A 369 -24.76 -12.77 6.93
N ARG A 370 -24.16 -12.10 7.94
CA ARG A 370 -24.90 -11.44 9.03
C ARG A 370 -25.90 -10.44 8.47
N LYS A 371 -25.47 -9.55 7.58
CA LYS A 371 -26.37 -8.57 6.93
C LYS A 371 -27.48 -9.22 6.11
N ALA A 372 -27.17 -10.30 5.40
CA ALA A 372 -28.17 -11.04 4.63
C ALA A 372 -29.21 -11.70 5.54
N ARG A 373 -28.79 -12.29 6.68
CA ARG A 373 -29.67 -12.87 7.70
C ARG A 373 -30.58 -11.81 8.33
N ASP A 374 -30.03 -10.67 8.72
CA ASP A 374 -30.83 -9.53 9.26
C ASP A 374 -31.89 -9.10 8.26
N ARG A 375 -31.53 -9.01 6.98
CA ARG A 375 -32.46 -8.62 5.92
C ARG A 375 -33.51 -9.69 5.64
N ALA A 376 -33.12 -10.97 5.64
CA ALA A 376 -34.04 -12.10 5.45
C ALA A 376 -35.08 -12.16 6.58
N HIS A 377 -34.65 -12.04 7.83
CA HIS A 377 -35.52 -12.00 9.00
C HIS A 377 -36.58 -10.89 8.92
N LEU A 378 -36.15 -9.70 8.51
CA LEU A 378 -37.08 -8.58 8.33
C LEU A 378 -38.11 -8.85 7.20
N LEU A 379 -37.68 -9.46 6.10
CA LEU A 379 -38.55 -9.84 4.99
C LEU A 379 -39.53 -10.95 5.37
N GLU A 380 -39.11 -11.92 6.17
CA GLU A 380 -39.95 -12.97 6.73
C GLU A 380 -41.06 -12.37 7.60
N GLY A 381 -40.70 -11.47 8.50
CA GLY A 381 -41.69 -10.74 9.33
C GLY A 381 -42.72 -9.98 8.47
N LEU A 382 -42.28 -9.31 7.42
CA LEU A 382 -43.18 -8.62 6.49
C LEU A 382 -44.09 -9.59 5.73
N ALA A 383 -43.58 -10.76 5.31
CA ALA A 383 -44.39 -11.77 4.61
C ALA A 383 -45.45 -12.39 5.55
N VAL A 384 -45.13 -12.65 6.83
CA VAL A 384 -46.09 -13.06 7.84
C VAL A 384 -47.15 -11.97 8.06
N ALA A 385 -46.74 -10.70 8.14
CA ALA A 385 -47.67 -9.59 8.29
C ALA A 385 -48.63 -9.46 7.09
N LEU A 386 -48.15 -9.64 5.86
CA LEU A 386 -48.98 -9.66 4.66
C LEU A 386 -49.96 -10.81 4.64
N SER A 387 -49.57 -12.01 5.11
CA SER A 387 -50.44 -13.17 5.19
C SER A 387 -51.58 -12.99 6.23
N ASN A 388 -51.41 -12.09 7.20
CA ASN A 388 -52.36 -11.81 8.26
C ASN A 388 -52.85 -10.35 8.25
N ILE A 389 -52.84 -9.69 7.09
CA ILE A 389 -52.99 -8.21 6.98
C ILE A 389 -54.30 -7.69 7.58
N ASP A 390 -55.42 -8.36 7.37
CA ASP A 390 -56.72 -7.92 7.85
C ASP A 390 -56.79 -7.94 9.39
N GLU A 391 -56.23 -8.98 10.01
CA GLU A 391 -56.17 -9.09 11.49
C GLU A 391 -55.26 -8.06 12.12
N ILE A 392 -54.10 -7.82 11.49
CA ILE A 392 -53.14 -6.80 11.94
C ILE A 392 -53.76 -5.41 11.87
N ILE A 393 -54.44 -5.07 10.77
CA ILE A 393 -55.14 -3.80 10.61
C ILE A 393 -56.23 -3.64 11.67
N LEU A 394 -56.98 -4.69 11.95
CA LEU A 394 -58.03 -4.68 12.98
C LEU A 394 -57.44 -4.43 14.38
N LEU A 395 -56.36 -5.13 14.72
CA LEU A 395 -55.69 -5.00 16.01
C LEU A 395 -55.15 -3.56 16.19
N ILE A 396 -54.48 -3.02 15.16
CA ILE A 396 -53.93 -1.64 15.21
C ILE A 396 -55.07 -0.63 15.35
N LYS A 397 -56.18 -0.76 14.61
CA LYS A 397 -57.34 0.15 14.70
C LYS A 397 -58.08 0.12 16.06
N GLN A 398 -58.08 -1.03 16.72
CA GLN A 398 -58.71 -1.21 18.03
C GLN A 398 -57.83 -0.78 19.21
N SER A 399 -56.52 -0.63 18.99
CA SER A 399 -55.58 -0.29 20.02
C SER A 399 -55.61 1.19 20.36
N PRO A 400 -55.69 1.57 21.65
CA PRO A 400 -55.78 2.99 22.07
C PRO A 400 -54.49 3.77 21.93
N SER A 401 -53.35 3.08 21.76
CA SER A 401 -52.03 3.72 21.53
C SER A 401 -51.08 2.82 20.73
N PRO A 402 -50.06 3.39 20.09
CA PRO A 402 -49.06 2.62 19.37
C PRO A 402 -48.31 1.58 20.27
N ALA A 403 -48.12 1.90 21.54
CA ALA A 403 -47.46 0.99 22.50
C ALA A 403 -48.33 -0.24 22.77
N VAL A 404 -49.67 -0.09 22.93
CA VAL A 404 -50.60 -1.19 23.10
C VAL A 404 -50.71 -2.02 21.84
N ALA A 405 -50.75 -1.39 20.67
CA ALA A 405 -50.75 -2.08 19.40
C ALA A 405 -49.48 -2.95 19.22
N LYS A 406 -48.32 -2.39 19.52
CA LYS A 406 -47.05 -3.14 19.48
C LYS A 406 -47.08 -4.32 20.43
N ALA A 407 -47.51 -4.14 21.67
CA ALA A 407 -47.63 -5.23 22.66
C ALA A 407 -48.55 -6.35 22.16
N GLY A 408 -49.70 -6.01 21.61
CA GLY A 408 -50.66 -6.96 21.04
C GLY A 408 -50.15 -7.71 19.81
N LEU A 409 -49.35 -7.06 18.97
CA LEU A 409 -48.69 -7.71 17.84
C LEU A 409 -47.61 -8.73 18.30
N LEU A 410 -46.89 -8.40 19.38
CA LEU A 410 -45.84 -9.24 19.95
C LEU A 410 -46.38 -10.44 20.74
N ASP A 411 -47.52 -10.31 21.39
CA ASP A 411 -48.13 -11.35 22.25
C ASP A 411 -48.90 -12.42 21.45
N LYS A 412 -49.22 -12.12 20.19
CA LYS A 412 -50.02 -13.01 19.33
C LYS A 412 -49.16 -13.88 18.43
N ALA A 413 -49.46 -15.21 18.42
CA ALA A 413 -48.89 -16.11 17.44
C ALA A 413 -49.56 -15.94 16.04
N TRP A 414 -48.78 -15.68 15.00
CA TRP A 414 -49.24 -15.42 13.65
C TRP A 414 -49.12 -16.64 12.76
N VAL A 415 -50.03 -16.79 11.79
CA VAL A 415 -49.96 -17.85 10.79
C VAL A 415 -48.81 -17.56 9.83
N PRO A 416 -47.82 -18.46 9.66
CA PRO A 416 -46.61 -18.18 8.88
C PRO A 416 -46.85 -18.07 7.36
N GLY A 417 -47.97 -18.57 6.84
CA GLY A 417 -48.26 -18.49 5.40
C GLY A 417 -47.17 -19.07 4.50
N VAL A 418 -46.78 -18.34 3.47
CA VAL A 418 -45.73 -18.75 2.51
C VAL A 418 -44.31 -18.84 3.08
N VAL A 419 -44.10 -18.27 4.27
CA VAL A 419 -42.80 -18.27 4.94
C VAL A 419 -42.38 -19.69 5.38
N MET A 420 -43.36 -20.56 5.71
CA MET A 420 -43.05 -21.96 6.05
C MET A 420 -42.41 -22.73 4.89
N GLU A 421 -42.87 -22.53 3.65
CA GLU A 421 -42.25 -23.17 2.47
C GLU A 421 -40.84 -22.60 2.23
N MET A 422 -40.62 -21.29 2.43
CA MET A 422 -39.31 -20.65 2.30
C MET A 422 -38.33 -21.21 3.33
N LEU A 423 -38.71 -21.31 4.60
CA LEU A 423 -37.88 -21.86 5.68
C LEU A 423 -37.57 -23.35 5.47
N GLN A 424 -38.53 -24.15 4.98
CA GLN A 424 -38.30 -25.55 4.65
C GLN A 424 -37.27 -25.73 3.52
N ARG A 425 -37.28 -24.85 2.51
CA ARG A 425 -36.28 -24.86 1.43
C ARG A 425 -34.91 -24.38 1.86
N ALA A 426 -34.84 -23.39 2.73
CA ALA A 426 -33.58 -22.77 3.17
C ALA A 426 -32.92 -23.52 4.34
N GLY A 427 -33.62 -24.40 5.02
CA GLY A 427 -33.20 -25.05 6.27
C GLY A 427 -33.52 -24.20 7.52
N ALA A 428 -33.99 -24.86 8.55
CA ALA A 428 -34.38 -24.21 9.81
C ALA A 428 -33.18 -23.46 10.43
N GLY A 429 -33.29 -22.16 10.58
CA GLY A 429 -32.26 -21.30 11.19
C GLY A 429 -31.29 -20.61 10.22
N SER A 430 -31.40 -20.86 8.89
CA SER A 430 -30.51 -20.22 7.91
C SER A 430 -30.66 -18.69 7.82
N SER A 431 -31.85 -18.17 8.09
CA SER A 431 -32.20 -16.74 8.05
C SER A 431 -32.19 -16.06 9.43
N ARG A 432 -31.86 -16.78 10.51
CA ARG A 432 -31.89 -16.19 11.85
C ARG A 432 -30.69 -15.29 12.11
N PRO A 433 -30.91 -14.07 12.64
CA PRO A 433 -29.85 -13.22 13.17
C PRO A 433 -29.13 -13.90 14.36
N GLU A 434 -27.89 -13.52 14.61
CA GLU A 434 -27.13 -13.95 15.78
C GLU A 434 -27.82 -13.46 17.07
N GLY A 435 -27.92 -14.34 18.08
CA GLY A 435 -28.52 -14.04 19.39
C GLY A 435 -30.01 -14.34 19.52
N ILE A 436 -30.72 -14.70 18.44
CA ILE A 436 -32.11 -15.13 18.49
C ILE A 436 -32.19 -16.66 18.73
N SER A 437 -32.82 -17.10 19.84
CA SER A 437 -32.90 -18.51 20.16
C SER A 437 -33.86 -19.26 19.21
N ILE A 438 -33.64 -20.58 19.05
CA ILE A 438 -34.48 -21.47 18.21
C ILE A 438 -35.92 -21.57 18.76
N GLU A 439 -36.09 -21.34 20.04
CA GLU A 439 -37.36 -21.44 20.75
C GLU A 439 -38.25 -20.19 20.63
N CYS A 440 -37.70 -19.06 20.22
CA CYS A 440 -38.51 -17.90 19.78
C CYS A 440 -39.14 -18.31 18.44
N GLY A 441 -40.24 -19.02 18.48
CA GLY A 441 -41.10 -19.24 17.33
C GLY A 441 -41.51 -17.91 16.72
N LEU A 442 -42.19 -17.90 15.58
CA LEU A 442 -42.72 -16.71 14.85
C LEU A 442 -43.56 -15.77 15.73
N VAL A 443 -43.22 -15.62 16.99
CA VAL A 443 -43.82 -14.73 17.99
C VAL A 443 -43.02 -13.45 18.00
N GLY A 444 -43.50 -12.51 17.23
CA GLY A 444 -43.44 -11.11 17.51
C GLY A 444 -42.17 -10.41 17.89
N GLU A 445 -41.09 -10.54 17.12
CA GLU A 445 -40.04 -9.52 17.07
C GLU A 445 -40.14 -8.73 15.75
N THR A 446 -41.04 -7.78 15.69
CA THR A 446 -41.06 -6.73 14.63
C THR A 446 -41.12 -5.35 15.26
#